data_1d462c5524bcb5bf488e701b67d19b4c
#
_entry.id   1d462c5524bcb5bf488e701b67d19b4c
#
_cell.length_a   1.000
_cell.length_b   1.000
_cell.length_c   1.000
_cell.angle_alpha   90.00
_cell.angle_beta   90.00
_cell.angle_gamma   90.00
#
_symmetry.space_group_name_H-M   'P 1'
#
loop_
_entity.id
_entity.type
_entity.pdbx_description
1 polymer ?
#
loop_
_entity_poly.entity_id
_entity_poly.type
_entity_poly.pdbx_seq_one_letter_code
_entity_poly.pdbx_strand_id
1 'polypeptide(L)'
;MMNHHYQQLVQKLEEISHLNGVMSTLGWDQEVMMPLGAGEARAKQISALAGGLHERMTDPALGDCLRVLQERNADAMGAVERCNIHEALRSYVLETKVPKRLVQELAELSSRGHGIWVMARQQNRFADFAPVLKRFLSLKKEWAHCVAPDSQPYDANIDLFERG
;
A
#
# COMPACT_ATOMS: atom_id res chain seq x y z
N MET A 1 25.88 -16.65 -13.01
CA MET A 1 25.82 -16.27 -11.58
C MET A 1 24.83 -15.14 -11.45
N MET A 2 23.84 -15.26 -10.57
CA MET A 2 22.86 -14.20 -10.29
C MET A 2 23.58 -12.95 -9.76
N ASN A 3 23.23 -11.79 -10.26
CA ASN A 3 23.86 -10.52 -9.88
C ASN A 3 23.62 -10.27 -8.38
N HIS A 4 24.66 -10.00 -7.60
CA HIS A 4 24.58 -9.76 -6.15
C HIS A 4 23.52 -8.68 -5.78
N HIS A 5 23.46 -7.60 -6.55
CA HIS A 5 22.43 -6.54 -6.32
C HIS A 5 21.02 -7.05 -6.58
N TYR A 6 20.82 -7.94 -7.55
CA TYR A 6 19.50 -8.53 -7.78
C TYR A 6 19.09 -9.47 -6.64
N GLN A 7 20.02 -10.22 -6.05
CA GLN A 7 19.75 -11.02 -4.86
C GLN A 7 19.36 -10.15 -3.66
N GLN A 8 20.03 -9.00 -3.46
CA GLN A 8 19.67 -8.05 -2.43
C GLN A 8 18.26 -7.45 -2.66
N LEU A 9 17.92 -7.13 -3.91
CA LEU A 9 16.56 -6.69 -4.26
C LEU A 9 15.52 -7.75 -3.89
N VAL A 10 15.74 -9.00 -4.30
CA VAL A 10 14.83 -10.11 -4.02
C VAL A 10 14.60 -10.27 -2.51
N GLN A 11 15.66 -10.26 -1.69
CA GLN A 11 15.53 -10.36 -0.23
C GLN A 11 14.66 -9.23 0.36
N LYS A 12 14.85 -7.98 -0.10
CA LYS A 12 14.01 -6.84 0.36
C LYS A 12 12.56 -7.00 -0.08
N LEU A 13 12.31 -7.46 -1.31
CA LEU A 13 10.96 -7.69 -1.82
C LEU A 13 10.26 -8.87 -1.12
N GLU A 14 11.01 -9.91 -0.74
CA GLU A 14 10.48 -11.02 0.06
C GLU A 14 10.03 -10.56 1.45
N GLU A 15 10.82 -9.72 2.13
CA GLU A 15 10.43 -9.14 3.42
C GLU A 15 9.13 -8.32 3.30
N ILE A 16 9.04 -7.46 2.27
CA ILE A 16 7.83 -6.68 1.96
C ILE A 16 6.65 -7.62 1.70
N SER A 17 6.85 -8.68 0.92
CA SER A 17 5.83 -9.68 0.61
C SER A 17 5.31 -10.40 1.86
N HIS A 18 6.21 -10.80 2.77
CA HIS A 18 5.83 -11.44 4.03
C HIS A 18 4.99 -10.51 4.91
N LEU A 19 5.34 -9.22 5.00
CA LEU A 19 4.55 -8.24 5.74
C LEU A 19 3.18 -7.99 5.12
N ASN A 20 3.10 -7.96 3.78
CA ASN A 20 1.82 -7.92 3.07
C ASN A 20 0.96 -9.17 3.35
N GLY A 21 1.58 -10.34 3.46
CA GLY A 21 0.90 -11.58 3.86
C GLY A 21 0.30 -11.48 5.26
N VAL A 22 1.02 -10.90 6.22
CA VAL A 22 0.48 -10.62 7.57
C VAL A 22 -0.67 -9.63 7.50
N MET A 23 -0.55 -8.56 6.73
CA MET A 23 -1.63 -7.57 6.51
C MET A 23 -2.89 -8.24 5.96
N SER A 24 -2.74 -9.09 4.95
CA SER A 24 -3.85 -9.84 4.34
C SER A 24 -4.53 -10.78 5.33
N THR A 25 -3.74 -11.46 6.19
CA THR A 25 -4.26 -12.33 7.25
C THR A 25 -5.07 -11.53 8.28
N LEU A 26 -4.60 -10.36 8.68
CA LEU A 26 -5.32 -9.47 9.59
C LEU A 26 -6.64 -8.95 8.96
N GLY A 27 -6.61 -8.65 7.64
CA GLY A 27 -7.80 -8.26 6.90
C GLY A 27 -8.84 -9.39 6.84
N TRP A 28 -8.39 -10.60 6.50
CA TRP A 28 -9.27 -11.79 6.50
C TRP A 28 -9.88 -12.06 7.88
N ASP A 29 -9.05 -12.05 8.91
CA ASP A 29 -9.53 -12.28 10.29
C ASP A 29 -10.54 -11.21 10.73
N GLN A 30 -10.35 -9.96 10.32
CA GLN A 30 -11.29 -8.87 10.61
C GLN A 30 -12.69 -9.13 10.05
N GLU A 31 -12.77 -9.76 8.88
CA GLU A 31 -14.06 -10.01 8.21
C GLU A 31 -14.72 -11.31 8.69
N VAL A 32 -13.94 -12.29 9.15
CA VAL A 32 -14.42 -13.65 9.37
C VAL A 32 -14.46 -14.07 10.83
N MET A 33 -13.42 -13.75 11.61
CA MET A 33 -13.21 -14.31 12.96
C MET A 33 -13.15 -13.27 14.07
N MET A 34 -12.85 -12.02 13.76
CA MET A 34 -12.60 -11.00 14.77
C MET A 34 -13.82 -10.72 15.65
N PRO A 35 -13.69 -10.72 17.00
CA PRO A 35 -14.78 -10.33 17.89
C PRO A 35 -15.24 -8.89 17.64
N LEU A 36 -16.56 -8.64 17.77
CA LEU A 36 -17.19 -7.33 17.50
C LEU A 36 -16.55 -6.16 18.26
N GLY A 37 -16.01 -6.39 19.47
CA GLY A 37 -15.36 -5.34 20.27
C GLY A 37 -13.91 -5.05 19.89
N ALA A 38 -13.28 -5.79 18.97
CA ALA A 38 -11.85 -5.68 18.66
C ALA A 38 -11.51 -4.66 17.55
N GLY A 39 -12.51 -4.01 16.95
CA GLY A 39 -12.35 -3.15 15.77
C GLY A 39 -11.33 -2.00 15.95
N GLU A 40 -11.36 -1.30 17.10
CA GLU A 40 -10.42 -0.21 17.37
C GLU A 40 -8.96 -0.72 17.54
N ALA A 41 -8.77 -1.86 18.19
CA ALA A 41 -7.45 -2.48 18.33
C ALA A 41 -6.92 -2.93 16.96
N ARG A 42 -7.77 -3.54 16.13
CA ARG A 42 -7.44 -3.98 14.79
C ARG A 42 -7.05 -2.81 13.88
N ALA A 43 -7.79 -1.71 13.91
CA ALA A 43 -7.48 -0.53 13.12
C ALA A 43 -6.08 0.02 13.45
N LYS A 44 -5.71 0.05 14.74
CA LYS A 44 -4.37 0.45 15.18
C LYS A 44 -3.27 -0.54 14.76
N GLN A 45 -3.54 -1.85 14.81
CA GLN A 45 -2.60 -2.88 14.35
C GLN A 45 -2.33 -2.72 12.84
N ILE A 46 -3.37 -2.57 12.05
CA ILE A 46 -3.27 -2.38 10.59
C ILE A 46 -2.53 -1.07 10.27
N SER A 47 -2.84 0.02 10.97
CA SER A 47 -2.14 1.31 10.81
C SER A 47 -0.64 1.21 11.12
N ALA A 48 -0.28 0.55 12.23
CA ALA A 48 1.12 0.35 12.62
C ALA A 48 1.88 -0.50 11.58
N LEU A 49 1.27 -1.58 11.12
CA LEU A 49 1.86 -2.47 10.11
C LEU A 49 2.00 -1.75 8.75
N ALA A 50 0.98 -1.00 8.33
CA ALA A 50 1.03 -0.19 7.11
C ALA A 50 2.17 0.84 7.14
N GLY A 51 2.38 1.50 8.29
CA GLY A 51 3.50 2.41 8.47
C GLY A 51 4.86 1.73 8.39
N GLY A 52 5.01 0.56 9.02
CA GLY A 52 6.24 -0.22 8.95
C GLY A 52 6.52 -0.81 7.55
N LEU A 53 5.47 -1.20 6.83
CA LEU A 53 5.57 -1.64 5.45
C LEU A 53 6.00 -0.50 4.52
N HIS A 54 5.39 0.66 4.66
CA HIS A 54 5.74 1.86 3.90
C HIS A 54 7.21 2.28 4.12
N GLU A 55 7.73 2.19 5.35
CA GLU A 55 9.15 2.46 5.62
C GLU A 55 10.08 1.52 4.83
N ARG A 56 9.72 0.25 4.68
CA ARG A 56 10.50 -0.71 3.89
C ARG A 56 10.39 -0.45 2.39
N MET A 57 9.20 -0.09 1.93
CA MET A 57 8.96 0.25 0.52
C MET A 57 9.64 1.56 0.11
N THR A 58 9.91 2.44 1.05
CA THR A 58 10.58 3.75 0.82
C THR A 58 12.02 3.80 1.34
N ASP A 59 12.60 2.65 1.76
CA ASP A 59 13.97 2.56 2.24
C ASP A 59 14.96 3.09 1.18
N PRO A 60 15.78 4.12 1.50
CA PRO A 60 16.79 4.61 0.57
C PRO A 60 17.71 3.52 0.03
N ALA A 61 18.03 2.50 0.83
CA ALA A 61 18.85 1.37 0.38
C ALA A 61 18.15 0.49 -0.67
N LEU A 62 16.81 0.44 -0.69
CA LEU A 62 16.04 -0.16 -1.79
C LEU A 62 16.17 0.69 -3.05
N GLY A 63 16.01 2.02 -2.93
CA GLY A 63 16.17 2.95 -4.04
C GLY A 63 17.56 2.90 -4.68
N ASP A 64 18.62 2.85 -3.87
CA ASP A 64 19.99 2.73 -4.34
C ASP A 64 20.23 1.40 -5.08
N CYS A 65 19.70 0.30 -4.55
CA CYS A 65 19.77 -1.01 -5.20
C CYS A 65 19.07 -1.00 -6.57
N LEU A 66 17.88 -0.42 -6.66
CA LEU A 66 17.11 -0.30 -7.90
C LEU A 66 17.82 0.57 -8.94
N ARG A 67 18.42 1.70 -8.52
CA ARG A 67 19.19 2.58 -9.40
C ARG A 67 20.40 1.86 -9.99
N VAL A 68 21.19 1.16 -9.18
CA VAL A 68 22.34 0.38 -9.66
C VAL A 68 21.93 -0.69 -10.66
N LEU A 69 20.78 -1.36 -10.44
CA LEU A 69 20.27 -2.38 -11.34
C LEU A 69 19.74 -1.79 -12.65
N GLN A 70 19.17 -0.58 -12.63
CA GLN A 70 18.70 0.12 -13.82
C GLN A 70 19.86 0.62 -14.70
N GLU A 71 20.95 1.10 -14.08
CA GLU A 71 22.15 1.59 -14.80
C GLU A 71 22.99 0.46 -15.41
N ARG A 72 22.96 -0.74 -14.79
CA ARG A 72 23.71 -1.90 -15.27
C ARG A 72 22.92 -2.59 -16.38
N ASN A 73 23.48 -2.54 -17.59
CA ASN A 73 23.01 -3.13 -18.84
C ASN A 73 21.89 -4.18 -18.71
N ALA A 74 20.70 -3.79 -19.13
CA ALA A 74 19.53 -4.67 -19.23
C ALA A 74 19.77 -5.94 -20.08
N ASP A 75 20.77 -5.93 -20.98
CA ASP A 75 21.10 -7.02 -21.91
C ASP A 75 21.66 -8.26 -21.21
N ALA A 76 22.22 -8.11 -20.00
CA ALA A 76 22.78 -9.23 -19.23
C ALA A 76 21.74 -9.92 -18.31
N MET A 77 20.51 -9.38 -18.24
CA MET A 77 19.44 -9.87 -17.34
C MET A 77 18.34 -10.59 -18.12
N GLY A 78 17.77 -11.63 -17.51
CA GLY A 78 16.60 -12.31 -18.04
C GLY A 78 15.34 -11.42 -18.08
N ALA A 79 14.35 -11.80 -18.87
CA ALA A 79 13.10 -11.03 -19.00
C ALA A 79 12.37 -10.88 -17.65
N VAL A 80 12.37 -11.93 -16.82
CA VAL A 80 11.74 -11.92 -15.50
C VAL A 80 12.44 -10.93 -14.56
N GLU A 81 13.78 -10.92 -14.54
CA GLU A 81 14.57 -10.01 -13.71
C GLU A 81 14.30 -8.54 -14.10
N ARG A 82 14.28 -8.23 -15.40
CA ARG A 82 13.94 -6.88 -15.90
C ARG A 82 12.54 -6.45 -15.50
N CYS A 83 11.55 -7.34 -15.62
CA CYS A 83 10.18 -7.06 -15.22
C CYS A 83 10.11 -6.77 -13.71
N ASN A 84 10.74 -7.59 -12.88
CA ASN A 84 10.76 -7.40 -11.43
C ASN A 84 11.41 -6.07 -11.03
N ILE A 85 12.51 -5.68 -11.67
CA ILE A 85 13.18 -4.40 -11.42
C ILE A 85 12.28 -3.25 -11.81
N HIS A 86 11.65 -3.32 -12.98
CA HIS A 86 10.73 -2.29 -13.46
C HIS A 86 9.54 -2.08 -12.52
N GLU A 87 8.88 -3.17 -12.10
CA GLU A 87 7.74 -3.11 -11.19
C GLU A 87 8.13 -2.64 -9.78
N ALA A 88 9.27 -3.09 -9.27
CA ALA A 88 9.78 -2.64 -7.99
C ALA A 88 10.15 -1.16 -8.00
N LEU A 89 10.77 -0.66 -9.07
CA LEU A 89 11.10 0.75 -9.23
C LEU A 89 9.84 1.61 -9.30
N ARG A 90 8.83 1.20 -10.07
CA ARG A 90 7.55 1.89 -10.15
C ARG A 90 6.89 2.00 -8.77
N SER A 91 6.84 0.90 -8.03
CA SER A 91 6.28 0.87 -6.67
C SER A 91 7.06 1.78 -5.73
N TYR A 92 8.40 1.72 -5.75
CA TYR A 92 9.27 2.57 -4.95
C TYR A 92 9.03 4.06 -5.22
N VAL A 93 8.99 4.46 -6.50
CA VAL A 93 8.75 5.86 -6.92
C VAL A 93 7.37 6.35 -6.48
N LEU A 94 6.35 5.50 -6.55
CA LEU A 94 4.99 5.83 -6.10
C LEU A 94 4.94 6.03 -4.59
N GLU A 95 5.45 5.06 -3.83
CA GLU A 95 5.41 5.07 -2.37
C GLU A 95 6.23 6.21 -1.77
N THR A 96 7.37 6.57 -2.37
CA THR A 96 8.20 7.69 -1.89
C THR A 96 7.54 9.06 -2.02
N LYS A 97 6.52 9.20 -2.88
CA LYS A 97 5.73 10.43 -3.00
C LYS A 97 4.69 10.58 -1.89
N VAL A 98 4.31 9.49 -1.24
CA VAL A 98 3.21 9.46 -0.27
C VAL A 98 3.75 9.55 1.15
N PRO A 99 3.30 10.52 1.98
CA PRO A 99 3.77 10.60 3.36
C PRO A 99 3.26 9.40 4.19
N LYS A 100 4.12 8.85 5.05
CA LYS A 100 3.81 7.73 5.95
C LYS A 100 2.50 7.94 6.74
N ARG A 101 2.26 9.18 7.25
CA ARG A 101 1.03 9.50 7.99
C ARG A 101 -0.23 9.23 7.17
N LEU A 102 -0.18 9.54 5.86
CA LEU A 102 -1.33 9.34 4.96
C LEU A 102 -1.61 7.86 4.73
N VAL A 103 -0.56 7.05 4.57
CA VAL A 103 -0.67 5.59 4.46
C VAL A 103 -1.29 5.00 5.73
N GLN A 104 -0.80 5.41 6.90
CA GLN A 104 -1.32 4.95 8.19
C GLN A 104 -2.77 5.36 8.42
N GLU A 105 -3.12 6.62 8.11
CA GLU A 105 -4.48 7.13 8.30
C GLU A 105 -5.48 6.45 7.35
N LEU A 106 -5.09 6.23 6.10
CA LEU A 106 -5.91 5.47 5.13
C LEU A 106 -6.14 4.04 5.61
N ALA A 107 -5.11 3.36 6.08
CA ALA A 107 -5.18 1.98 6.56
C ALA A 107 -6.06 1.88 7.82
N GLU A 108 -5.88 2.78 8.79
CA GLU A 108 -6.68 2.84 10.01
C GLU A 108 -8.14 3.14 9.71
N LEU A 109 -8.41 4.16 8.89
CA LEU A 109 -9.77 4.58 8.53
C LEU A 109 -10.49 3.49 7.72
N SER A 110 -9.78 2.78 6.84
CA SER A 110 -10.34 1.66 6.07
C SER A 110 -10.80 0.53 6.98
N SER A 111 -9.96 0.13 7.93
CA SER A 111 -10.28 -0.92 8.90
C SER A 111 -11.43 -0.53 9.83
N ARG A 112 -11.38 0.65 10.44
CA ARG A 112 -12.45 1.18 11.30
C ARG A 112 -13.74 1.37 10.53
N GLY A 113 -13.65 1.91 9.31
CA GLY A 113 -14.77 2.22 8.43
C GLY A 113 -15.56 0.99 8.01
N HIS A 114 -14.89 -0.16 7.86
CA HIS A 114 -15.58 -1.43 7.57
C HIS A 114 -16.64 -1.77 8.62
N GLY A 115 -16.28 -1.77 9.91
CA GLY A 115 -17.21 -2.07 10.98
C GLY A 115 -18.41 -1.10 11.03
N ILE A 116 -18.13 0.21 10.85
CA ILE A 116 -19.17 1.24 10.79
C ILE A 116 -20.09 1.01 9.59
N TRP A 117 -19.52 0.67 8.43
CA TRP A 117 -20.29 0.38 7.22
C TRP A 117 -21.21 -0.84 7.40
N VAL A 118 -20.70 -1.94 7.97
CA VAL A 118 -21.49 -3.16 8.23
C VAL A 118 -22.71 -2.82 9.07
N MET A 119 -22.54 -2.10 10.18
CA MET A 119 -23.64 -1.72 11.07
C MET A 119 -24.62 -0.75 10.42
N ALA A 120 -24.13 0.27 9.71
CA ALA A 120 -24.94 1.23 9.00
C ALA A 120 -25.79 0.58 7.90
N ARG A 121 -25.21 -0.39 7.17
CA ARG A 121 -25.92 -1.15 6.14
C ARG A 121 -26.99 -2.07 6.71
N GLN A 122 -26.70 -2.80 7.79
CA GLN A 122 -27.68 -3.67 8.46
C GLN A 122 -28.90 -2.88 8.99
N GLN A 123 -28.66 -1.65 9.44
CA GLN A 123 -29.70 -0.77 9.99
C GLN A 123 -30.31 0.18 8.95
N ASN A 124 -29.86 0.10 7.69
CA ASN A 124 -30.26 1.02 6.62
C ASN A 124 -30.06 2.50 6.97
N ARG A 125 -28.93 2.80 7.67
CA ARG A 125 -28.61 4.15 8.18
C ARG A 125 -27.34 4.72 7.54
N PHE A 126 -27.41 5.12 6.29
CA PHE A 126 -26.27 5.70 5.56
C PHE A 126 -25.66 6.93 6.29
N ALA A 127 -26.44 7.69 7.01
CA ALA A 127 -25.99 8.86 7.76
C ALA A 127 -24.86 8.54 8.76
N ASP A 128 -24.83 7.32 9.30
CA ASP A 128 -23.78 6.88 10.24
C ASP A 128 -22.46 6.62 9.53
N PHE A 129 -22.51 6.19 8.27
CA PHE A 129 -21.31 5.91 7.46
C PHE A 129 -20.80 7.15 6.66
N ALA A 130 -21.69 8.07 6.34
CA ALA A 130 -21.36 9.22 5.48
C ALA A 130 -20.13 10.02 5.95
N PRO A 131 -19.91 10.31 7.26
CA PRO A 131 -18.71 11.00 7.74
C PRO A 131 -17.42 10.23 7.44
N VAL A 132 -17.43 8.91 7.60
CA VAL A 132 -16.29 8.02 7.31
C VAL A 132 -15.97 8.05 5.82
N LEU A 133 -16.98 7.90 4.97
CA LEU A 133 -16.84 7.98 3.51
C LEU A 133 -16.28 9.34 3.08
N LYS A 134 -16.79 10.43 3.64
CA LYS A 134 -16.29 11.78 3.34
C LYS A 134 -14.80 11.91 3.69
N ARG A 135 -14.38 11.43 4.87
CA ARG A 135 -12.97 11.45 5.27
C ARG A 135 -12.12 10.59 4.36
N PHE A 136 -12.58 9.39 4.02
CA PHE A 136 -11.87 8.49 3.11
C PHE A 136 -11.65 9.13 1.74
N LEU A 137 -12.68 9.75 1.15
CA LEU A 137 -12.56 10.47 -0.12
C LEU A 137 -11.58 11.65 -0.04
N SER A 138 -11.56 12.36 1.10
CA SER A 138 -10.58 13.44 1.32
C SER A 138 -9.14 12.92 1.32
N LEU A 139 -8.87 11.82 2.02
CA LEU A 139 -7.55 11.19 2.05
C LEU A 139 -7.14 10.62 0.68
N LYS A 140 -8.08 10.05 -0.06
CA LYS A 140 -7.83 9.56 -1.43
C LYS A 140 -7.50 10.69 -2.41
N LYS A 141 -8.12 11.86 -2.25
CA LYS A 141 -7.75 13.07 -3.02
C LYS A 141 -6.36 13.57 -2.64
N GLU A 142 -6.02 13.57 -1.36
CA GLU A 142 -4.68 13.92 -0.89
C GLU A 142 -3.63 12.97 -1.45
N TRP A 143 -3.90 11.66 -1.42
CA TRP A 143 -3.04 10.64 -2.01
C TRP A 143 -2.83 10.87 -3.51
N ALA A 144 -3.92 11.09 -4.26
CA ALA A 144 -3.85 11.36 -5.70
C ALA A 144 -2.99 12.60 -6.02
N HIS A 145 -3.11 13.66 -5.22
CA HIS A 145 -2.28 14.86 -5.37
C HIS A 145 -0.79 14.58 -5.10
N CYS A 146 -0.46 13.69 -4.16
CA CYS A 146 0.92 13.30 -3.91
C CYS A 146 1.54 12.56 -5.12
N VAL A 147 0.80 11.65 -5.74
CA VAL A 147 1.35 10.78 -6.82
C VAL A 147 1.26 11.42 -8.20
N ALA A 148 0.22 12.20 -8.46
CA ALA A 148 -0.08 12.80 -9.76
C ALA A 148 -0.74 14.18 -9.58
N PRO A 149 0.03 15.23 -9.18
CA PRO A 149 -0.53 16.55 -8.84
C PRO A 149 -1.24 17.25 -10.00
N ASP A 150 -0.83 16.96 -11.22
CA ASP A 150 -1.37 17.58 -12.44
C ASP A 150 -2.54 16.80 -13.07
N SER A 151 -2.90 15.64 -12.49
CA SER A 151 -3.97 14.78 -12.97
C SER A 151 -5.26 14.95 -12.16
N GLN A 152 -6.39 14.54 -12.76
CA GLN A 152 -7.62 14.42 -11.97
C GLN A 152 -7.46 13.34 -10.89
N PRO A 153 -7.93 13.59 -9.65
CA PRO A 153 -7.77 12.63 -8.56
C PRO A 153 -8.37 11.24 -8.85
N TYR A 154 -9.39 11.18 -9.67
CA TYR A 154 -10.02 9.93 -10.08
C TYR A 154 -9.07 9.09 -10.94
N ASP A 155 -8.43 9.69 -11.94
CA ASP A 155 -7.51 9.01 -12.88
C ASP A 155 -6.29 8.45 -12.14
N ALA A 156 -5.72 9.23 -11.22
CA ALA A 156 -4.61 8.76 -10.38
C ALA A 156 -4.98 7.54 -9.51
N ASN A 157 -6.24 7.44 -9.08
CA ASN A 157 -6.71 6.28 -8.32
C ASN A 157 -7.02 5.07 -9.22
N ILE A 158 -7.49 5.27 -10.46
CA ILE A 158 -7.72 4.18 -11.44
C ILE A 158 -6.41 3.46 -11.75
N ASP A 159 -5.31 4.18 -11.95
CA ASP A 159 -3.99 3.61 -12.29
C ASP A 159 -3.47 2.59 -11.24
N LEU A 160 -4.02 2.59 -10.01
CA LEU A 160 -3.75 1.54 -9.03
C LEU A 160 -4.38 0.18 -9.37
N PHE A 161 -5.48 0.18 -10.10
CA PHE A 161 -6.29 -1.01 -10.39
C PHE A 161 -6.18 -1.44 -11.85
N GLU A 162 -6.24 -0.47 -12.76
CA GLU A 162 -6.18 -0.68 -14.20
C GLU A 162 -5.08 0.21 -14.78
N ARG A 163 -3.97 -0.41 -15.12
CA ARG A 163 -2.81 0.25 -15.69
C ARG A 163 -3.03 0.47 -17.19
N GLY A 164 -2.94 1.71 -17.67
CA GLY A 164 -3.04 1.97 -19.12
C GLY A 164 -3.12 3.42 -19.46
#